data_de918703cf03244834fdf146baa6a564
#
_entry.id   de918703cf03244834fdf146baa6a564
#
_cell.length_a   1.000
_cell.length_b   1.000
_cell.length_c   1.000
_cell.angle_alpha   90.00
_cell.angle_beta   90.00
_cell.angle_gamma   90.00
#
_symmetry.space_group_name_H-M   'P 1'
#
loop_
_entity.id
_entity.type
_entity.pdbx_description
1 polymer ?
#
loop_
_entity_poly.entity_id
_entity_poly.type
_entity_poly.pdbx_seq_one_letter_code
_entity_poly.pdbx_strand_id
1 'polypeptide(L)'
;MNTKERFYYNDFSTFLQRHFPFKVQKITLDGGFSCPNRDGTKGRGGCTYCNNQTFNPAYCHRDKPVAEQMREGIAFFAHKYPQMRYLAYFQAYTNTYASLDVLRKRYEEALAVEGCVGLVIGTRPDCMPNELLDYLQELAQRTFVLVEYGIESCNDATLLRINRGHDYATAVDAVQRTAQRGIPVGAHIILGLPGEDRGEVMRQAVELSRLPLTTLKMHQLQLIRGTRMAEEYAQSPADFHLFALDDYVETVVDYVERLRPDIVLERFASQSPKELLIAPDWGLKNHELVEKIKRRMRERDTWQGRLYNV
;
A
#
# COMPACT_ATOMS: atom_id res chain seq x y z
N MET A 1 -11.63 3.19 -37.86
CA MET A 1 -11.48 4.20 -36.81
C MET A 1 -10.58 3.58 -35.73
N ASN A 2 -9.36 4.11 -35.58
CA ASN A 2 -8.42 3.66 -34.56
C ASN A 2 -8.96 4.06 -33.19
N THR A 3 -9.51 3.14 -32.42
CA THR A 3 -9.78 3.33 -31.00
C THR A 3 -8.41 3.38 -30.30
N LYS A 4 -7.86 4.60 -30.15
CA LYS A 4 -6.78 4.83 -29.21
C LYS A 4 -7.26 4.23 -27.89
N GLU A 5 -6.54 3.23 -27.35
CA GLU A 5 -6.80 2.72 -26.00
C GLU A 5 -6.79 3.90 -25.07
N ARG A 6 -7.97 4.24 -24.52
CA ARG A 6 -8.11 5.35 -23.58
C ARG A 6 -7.54 4.85 -22.27
N PHE A 7 -6.48 5.46 -21.76
CA PHE A 7 -5.99 5.22 -20.42
C PHE A 7 -7.00 5.78 -19.42
N TYR A 8 -7.69 4.88 -18.72
CA TYR A 8 -8.69 5.27 -17.72
C TYR A 8 -8.07 5.83 -16.45
N TYR A 9 -6.88 5.38 -16.12
CA TYR A 9 -6.09 5.83 -14.97
C TYR A 9 -4.60 5.58 -15.20
N ASN A 10 -3.76 6.26 -14.42
CA ASN A 10 -2.32 6.11 -14.45
C ASN A 10 -1.92 4.85 -13.67
N ASP A 11 -1.56 3.77 -14.35
CA ASP A 11 -1.31 2.47 -13.74
C ASP A 11 0.15 2.23 -13.38
N PHE A 12 0.37 1.39 -12.36
CA PHE A 12 1.70 1.10 -11.83
C PHE A 12 2.60 0.34 -12.81
N SER A 13 2.05 -0.49 -13.70
CA SER A 13 2.83 -1.21 -14.71
C SER A 13 3.47 -0.22 -15.69
N THR A 14 2.69 0.73 -16.19
CA THR A 14 3.17 1.81 -17.06
C THR A 14 4.19 2.71 -16.34
N PHE A 15 3.96 2.99 -15.05
CA PHE A 15 4.94 3.72 -14.24
C PHE A 15 6.28 2.99 -14.17
N LEU A 16 6.29 1.70 -13.88
CA LEU A 16 7.52 0.91 -13.82
C LEU A 16 8.23 0.83 -15.19
N GLN A 17 7.50 0.75 -16.30
CA GLN A 17 8.07 0.76 -17.66
C GLN A 17 8.80 2.06 -18.02
N ARG A 18 8.44 3.19 -17.38
CA ARG A 18 9.17 4.47 -17.56
C ARG A 18 10.49 4.49 -16.79
N HIS A 19 10.64 3.67 -15.77
CA HIS A 19 11.85 3.58 -14.94
C HIS A 19 12.77 2.43 -15.34
N PHE A 20 12.22 1.37 -15.93
CA PHE A 20 12.96 0.15 -16.23
C PHE A 20 12.68 -0.33 -17.65
N PRO A 21 13.73 -0.71 -18.41
CA PRO A 21 13.57 -1.26 -19.76
C PRO A 21 13.12 -2.73 -19.78
N PHE A 22 12.84 -3.32 -18.64
CA PHE A 22 12.42 -4.71 -18.43
C PHE A 22 11.23 -4.80 -17.47
N LYS A 23 10.58 -5.96 -17.44
CA LYS A 23 9.50 -6.22 -16.48
C LYS A 23 10.04 -6.31 -15.06
N VAL A 24 9.34 -5.72 -14.13
CA VAL A 24 9.70 -5.69 -12.70
C VAL A 24 8.58 -6.26 -11.86
N GLN A 25 8.93 -7.10 -10.89
CA GLN A 25 8.03 -7.70 -9.90
C GLN A 25 8.48 -7.36 -8.48
N LYS A 26 7.55 -7.00 -7.60
CA LYS A 26 7.83 -6.87 -6.17
C LYS A 26 7.95 -8.26 -5.52
N ILE A 27 9.02 -8.46 -4.74
CA ILE A 27 9.22 -9.63 -3.87
C ILE A 27 8.97 -9.19 -2.44
N THR A 28 7.92 -9.70 -1.83
CA THR A 28 7.59 -9.39 -0.43
C THR A 28 8.63 -9.99 0.50
N LEU A 29 9.11 -9.18 1.46
CA LEU A 29 10.11 -9.54 2.45
C LEU A 29 9.63 -9.19 3.85
N ASP A 30 9.96 -10.03 4.83
CA ASP A 30 9.87 -9.74 6.25
C ASP A 30 11.26 -9.41 6.79
N GLY A 31 11.49 -8.13 7.10
CA GLY A 31 12.78 -7.66 7.64
C GLY A 31 13.03 -8.03 9.11
N GLY A 32 12.10 -8.74 9.77
CA GLY A 32 12.15 -9.07 11.18
C GLY A 32 11.85 -7.89 12.11
N PHE A 33 11.30 -6.79 11.56
CA PHE A 33 10.98 -5.59 12.33
C PHE A 33 9.73 -5.78 13.20
N SER A 34 9.55 -4.87 14.18
CA SER A 34 8.37 -4.76 15.01
C SER A 34 7.49 -3.57 14.59
N CYS A 35 6.53 -3.22 15.42
CA CYS A 35 5.69 -2.05 15.25
C CYS A 35 5.52 -1.34 16.61
N PRO A 36 5.79 -0.03 16.71
CA PRO A 36 5.70 0.72 17.98
C PRO A 36 4.28 0.73 18.56
N ASN A 37 3.28 0.46 17.73
CA ASN A 37 1.89 0.32 18.15
C ASN A 37 1.56 -1.08 18.72
N ARG A 38 2.54 -2.00 18.74
CA ARG A 38 2.42 -3.38 19.27
C ARG A 38 3.32 -3.65 20.46
N ASP A 39 4.55 -3.12 20.45
CA ASP A 39 5.56 -3.43 21.45
C ASP A 39 5.45 -2.56 22.73
N GLY A 40 4.52 -1.62 22.76
CA GLY A 40 4.26 -0.75 23.91
C GLY A 40 4.96 0.60 23.85
N THR A 41 5.78 0.87 22.84
CA THR A 41 6.49 2.16 22.68
C THR A 41 5.51 3.32 22.43
N LYS A 42 4.50 3.10 21.58
CA LYS A 42 3.41 4.05 21.31
C LYS A 42 2.04 3.50 21.71
N GLY A 43 1.84 2.20 21.55
CA GLY A 43 0.59 1.53 21.85
C GLY A 43 0.77 0.03 21.99
N ARG A 44 -0.30 -0.65 22.38
CA ARG A 44 -0.34 -2.11 22.51
C ARG A 44 -1.44 -2.70 21.64
N GLY A 45 -1.25 -3.94 21.19
CA GLY A 45 -2.21 -4.66 20.37
C GLY A 45 -2.20 -4.30 18.87
N GLY A 46 -1.63 -3.17 18.47
CA GLY A 46 -1.61 -2.72 17.08
C GLY A 46 -2.91 -2.04 16.63
N CYS A 47 -3.00 -1.74 15.34
CA CYS A 47 -4.24 -1.26 14.73
C CYS A 47 -5.32 -2.34 14.81
N THR A 48 -6.57 -1.96 15.01
CA THR A 48 -7.68 -2.90 15.29
C THR A 48 -7.93 -3.90 14.15
N TYR A 49 -7.58 -3.54 12.91
CA TYR A 49 -7.75 -4.36 11.70
C TYR A 49 -6.52 -5.22 11.35
N CYS A 50 -5.37 -5.01 12.03
CA CYS A 50 -4.09 -5.49 11.54
C CYS A 50 -3.79 -6.94 11.93
N ASN A 51 -3.61 -7.80 10.89
CA ASN A 51 -3.02 -9.13 11.02
C ASN A 51 -1.95 -9.32 9.94
N ASN A 52 -0.66 -9.32 10.33
CA ASN A 52 0.46 -9.40 9.39
C ASN A 52 0.58 -10.78 8.69
N GLN A 53 -0.09 -11.82 9.18
CA GLN A 53 -0.12 -13.12 8.50
C GLN A 53 -0.80 -13.06 7.13
N THR A 54 -1.60 -12.01 6.87
CA THR A 54 -2.28 -11.83 5.57
C THR A 54 -1.35 -11.40 4.44
N PHE A 55 -0.13 -10.96 4.75
CA PHE A 55 0.79 -10.34 3.78
C PHE A 55 2.01 -11.19 3.44
N ASN A 56 2.27 -12.25 4.20
CA ASN A 56 3.50 -13.05 4.06
C ASN A 56 3.27 -14.29 3.20
N PRO A 57 3.85 -14.36 1.99
CA PRO A 57 3.97 -15.61 1.24
C PRO A 57 4.73 -16.67 2.04
N ALA A 58 4.59 -17.95 1.67
CA ALA A 58 5.20 -19.06 2.39
C ALA A 58 6.74 -18.99 2.51
N TYR A 59 7.41 -18.34 1.57
CA TYR A 59 8.87 -18.11 1.61
C TYR A 59 9.27 -16.97 2.55
N CYS A 60 8.35 -16.06 2.87
CA CYS A 60 8.61 -14.84 3.63
C CYS A 60 8.46 -15.13 5.14
N HIS A 61 9.58 -15.23 5.86
CA HIS A 61 9.59 -15.54 7.26
C HIS A 61 10.67 -14.73 8.00
N ARG A 62 10.30 -14.12 9.14
CA ARG A 62 11.16 -13.20 9.90
C ARG A 62 12.49 -13.78 10.37
N ASP A 63 12.55 -15.10 10.58
CA ASP A 63 13.76 -15.79 11.05
C ASP A 63 14.71 -16.19 9.91
N LYS A 64 14.30 -15.98 8.65
CA LYS A 64 15.14 -16.18 7.47
C LYS A 64 15.94 -14.92 7.13
N PRO A 65 17.20 -15.03 6.69
CA PRO A 65 17.94 -13.92 6.10
C PRO A 65 17.16 -13.27 4.95
N VAL A 66 17.24 -11.95 4.84
CA VAL A 66 16.53 -11.20 3.79
C VAL A 66 16.96 -11.65 2.39
N ALA A 67 18.25 -11.89 2.18
CA ALA A 67 18.77 -12.41 0.91
C ALA A 67 18.22 -13.79 0.54
N GLU A 68 17.94 -14.65 1.51
CA GLU A 68 17.33 -15.96 1.28
C GLU A 68 15.88 -15.82 0.86
N GLN A 69 15.09 -15.02 1.60
CA GLN A 69 13.71 -14.70 1.24
C GLN A 69 13.62 -14.11 -0.19
N MET A 70 14.56 -13.21 -0.53
CA MET A 70 14.63 -12.59 -1.86
C MET A 70 14.89 -13.64 -2.94
N ARG A 71 15.87 -14.57 -2.75
CA ARG A 71 16.15 -15.63 -3.72
C ARG A 71 14.98 -16.61 -3.88
N GLU A 72 14.34 -17.02 -2.79
CA GLU A 72 13.16 -17.89 -2.84
C GLU A 72 11.98 -17.20 -3.55
N GLY A 73 11.76 -15.91 -3.27
CA GLY A 73 10.75 -15.11 -3.97
C GLY A 73 11.04 -14.97 -5.47
N ILE A 74 12.30 -14.75 -5.84
CA ILE A 74 12.74 -14.73 -7.25
C ILE A 74 12.45 -16.08 -7.90
N ALA A 75 12.86 -17.19 -7.28
CA ALA A 75 12.62 -18.54 -7.80
C ALA A 75 11.13 -18.83 -8.00
N PHE A 76 10.26 -18.35 -7.09
CA PHE A 76 8.80 -18.50 -7.20
C PHE A 76 8.24 -17.83 -8.45
N PHE A 77 8.75 -16.66 -8.85
CA PHE A 77 8.26 -15.89 -10.01
C PHE A 77 9.01 -16.18 -11.30
N ALA A 78 10.25 -16.69 -11.26
CA ALA A 78 11.14 -16.86 -12.43
C ALA A 78 10.56 -17.78 -13.51
N HIS A 79 9.70 -18.74 -13.14
CA HIS A 79 9.08 -19.66 -14.11
C HIS A 79 8.22 -18.96 -15.16
N LYS A 80 7.71 -17.74 -14.90
CA LYS A 80 6.83 -17.04 -15.83
C LYS A 80 7.57 -16.13 -16.81
N TYR A 81 8.69 -15.50 -16.38
CA TYR A 81 9.37 -14.47 -17.15
C TYR A 81 10.88 -14.48 -16.85
N PRO A 82 11.70 -15.18 -17.65
CA PRO A 82 13.16 -15.35 -17.39
C PRO A 82 13.97 -14.04 -17.32
N GLN A 83 13.50 -12.97 -17.99
CA GLN A 83 14.20 -11.67 -18.03
C GLN A 83 13.67 -10.65 -17.03
N MET A 84 12.81 -11.08 -16.11
CA MET A 84 12.24 -10.21 -15.09
C MET A 84 13.33 -9.76 -14.09
N ARG A 85 13.18 -8.54 -13.56
CA ARG A 85 13.95 -8.03 -12.43
C ARG A 85 13.02 -7.77 -11.27
N TYR A 86 13.58 -7.49 -10.08
CA TYR A 86 12.80 -7.55 -8.87
C TYR A 86 13.04 -6.33 -7.99
N LEU A 87 11.99 -5.84 -7.35
CA LEU A 87 12.06 -4.87 -6.26
C LEU A 87 11.91 -5.61 -4.94
N ALA A 88 12.84 -5.41 -4.03
CA ALA A 88 12.74 -5.92 -2.68
C ALA A 88 11.67 -5.10 -1.92
N TYR A 89 10.55 -5.73 -1.58
CA TYR A 89 9.42 -5.08 -0.94
C TYR A 89 9.30 -5.47 0.53
N PHE A 90 9.81 -4.63 1.41
CA PHE A 90 9.64 -4.74 2.85
C PHE A 90 8.21 -4.32 3.21
N GLN A 91 7.36 -5.29 3.50
CA GLN A 91 5.92 -5.04 3.69
C GLN A 91 5.43 -5.29 5.13
N ALA A 92 5.90 -6.35 5.79
CA ALA A 92 5.42 -6.74 7.11
C ALA A 92 5.83 -5.75 8.20
N TYR A 93 4.89 -5.36 9.06
CA TYR A 93 5.09 -4.44 10.18
C TYR A 93 5.55 -3.03 9.80
N THR A 94 6.58 -2.49 10.50
CA THR A 94 7.08 -1.12 10.32
C THR A 94 8.54 -1.18 9.91
N ASN A 95 8.81 -1.12 8.63
CA ASN A 95 10.11 -1.46 8.06
C ASN A 95 11.16 -0.35 8.17
N THR A 96 10.88 0.69 8.94
CA THR A 96 11.80 1.78 9.33
C THR A 96 11.96 1.86 10.86
N TYR A 97 11.42 0.89 11.58
CA TYR A 97 11.42 0.89 13.04
C TYR A 97 12.56 0.01 13.59
N ALA A 98 13.79 0.50 13.44
CA ALA A 98 15.00 -0.06 14.01
C ALA A 98 16.11 1.01 13.98
N SER A 99 17.30 0.70 14.55
CA SER A 99 18.47 1.58 14.37
C SER A 99 18.91 1.66 12.90
N LEU A 100 19.50 2.77 12.50
CA LEU A 100 19.94 2.99 11.13
C LEU A 100 20.88 1.88 10.63
N ASP A 101 21.79 1.38 11.46
CA ASP A 101 22.72 0.31 11.09
C ASP A 101 22.00 -1.00 10.76
N VAL A 102 20.96 -1.33 11.55
CA VAL A 102 20.12 -2.53 11.29
C VAL A 102 19.35 -2.37 9.98
N LEU A 103 18.77 -1.17 9.75
CA LEU A 103 18.03 -0.87 8.52
C LEU A 103 18.94 -0.94 7.29
N ARG A 104 20.09 -0.29 7.34
CA ARG A 104 21.13 -0.34 6.28
C ARG A 104 21.49 -1.78 5.96
N LYS A 105 21.82 -2.56 6.97
CA LYS A 105 22.19 -3.97 6.79
C LYS A 105 21.10 -4.76 6.05
N ARG A 106 19.83 -4.61 6.43
CA ARG A 106 18.72 -5.33 5.80
C ARG A 106 18.46 -4.88 4.36
N TYR A 107 18.53 -3.57 4.10
CA TYR A 107 18.31 -3.03 2.75
C TYR A 107 19.45 -3.41 1.81
N GLU A 108 20.72 -3.28 2.24
CA GLU A 108 21.88 -3.66 1.45
C GLU A 108 21.93 -5.17 1.20
N GLU A 109 21.53 -5.99 2.17
CA GLU A 109 21.40 -7.45 2.02
C GLU A 109 20.43 -7.82 0.90
N ALA A 110 19.27 -7.13 0.81
CA ALA A 110 18.30 -7.33 -0.26
C ALA A 110 18.84 -6.88 -1.62
N LEU A 111 19.47 -5.71 -1.67
CA LEU A 111 20.02 -5.11 -2.90
C LEU A 111 21.21 -5.90 -3.47
N ALA A 112 21.96 -6.62 -2.62
CA ALA A 112 23.06 -7.45 -3.05
C ALA A 112 22.64 -8.75 -3.78
N VAL A 113 21.33 -9.08 -3.77
CA VAL A 113 20.82 -10.26 -4.47
C VAL A 113 20.73 -9.97 -5.96
N GLU A 114 21.32 -10.84 -6.79
CA GLU A 114 21.29 -10.70 -8.24
C GLU A 114 19.85 -10.59 -8.77
N GLY A 115 19.63 -9.63 -9.66
CA GLY A 115 18.31 -9.33 -10.22
C GLY A 115 17.47 -8.37 -9.38
N CYS A 116 17.90 -7.97 -8.18
CA CYS A 116 17.29 -6.89 -7.42
C CYS A 116 17.69 -5.53 -8.03
N VAL A 117 16.70 -4.70 -8.32
CA VAL A 117 16.90 -3.39 -8.98
C VAL A 117 16.38 -2.22 -8.15
N GLY A 118 16.01 -2.45 -6.91
CA GLY A 118 15.56 -1.38 -6.01
C GLY A 118 14.75 -1.88 -4.82
N LEU A 119 14.34 -0.91 -4.01
CA LEU A 119 13.59 -1.13 -2.78
C LEU A 119 12.20 -0.50 -2.83
N VAL A 120 11.25 -1.17 -2.21
CA VAL A 120 9.97 -0.60 -1.79
C VAL A 120 9.82 -0.83 -0.29
N ILE A 121 9.60 0.24 0.47
CA ILE A 121 9.61 0.21 1.93
C ILE A 121 8.23 0.62 2.44
N GLY A 122 7.42 -0.36 2.85
CA GLY A 122 6.15 -0.14 3.52
C GLY A 122 6.38 0.20 4.99
N THR A 123 5.86 1.33 5.46
CA THR A 123 6.10 1.78 6.83
C THR A 123 5.00 2.68 7.38
N ARG A 124 5.14 3.04 8.66
CA ARG A 124 4.33 4.03 9.36
C ARG A 124 4.94 5.42 9.17
N PRO A 125 4.12 6.47 8.98
CA PRO A 125 4.63 7.84 8.82
C PRO A 125 5.36 8.35 10.06
N ASP A 126 4.94 7.96 11.26
CA ASP A 126 5.54 8.36 12.54
C ASP A 126 6.86 7.62 12.88
N CYS A 127 7.34 6.76 11.98
CA CYS A 127 8.60 6.02 12.12
C CYS A 127 9.61 6.37 11.02
N MET A 128 9.63 7.62 10.57
CA MET A 128 10.55 8.09 9.53
C MET A 128 11.43 9.24 10.04
N PRO A 129 12.54 8.95 10.76
CA PRO A 129 13.48 9.99 11.21
C PRO A 129 14.27 10.57 10.04
N ASN A 130 14.74 11.81 10.19
CA ASN A 130 15.51 12.51 9.15
C ASN A 130 16.81 11.78 8.78
N GLU A 131 17.51 11.23 9.75
CA GLU A 131 18.72 10.44 9.53
C GLU A 131 18.49 9.25 8.56
N LEU A 132 17.36 8.57 8.68
CA LEU A 132 16.99 7.51 7.74
C LEU A 132 16.65 8.08 6.36
N LEU A 133 15.92 9.19 6.30
CA LEU A 133 15.59 9.86 5.04
C LEU A 133 16.85 10.31 4.29
N ASP A 134 17.87 10.80 5.01
CA ASP A 134 19.14 11.21 4.43
C ASP A 134 19.87 10.00 3.82
N TYR A 135 19.90 8.88 4.52
CA TYR A 135 20.41 7.61 3.96
C TYR A 135 19.61 7.12 2.74
N LEU A 136 18.28 7.18 2.79
CA LEU A 136 17.45 6.77 1.66
C LEU A 136 17.62 7.71 0.45
N GLN A 137 17.89 8.99 0.67
CA GLN A 137 18.23 9.94 -0.38
C GLN A 137 19.55 9.57 -1.07
N GLU A 138 20.59 9.24 -0.32
CA GLU A 138 21.85 8.73 -0.86
C GLU A 138 21.63 7.43 -1.64
N LEU A 139 20.85 6.51 -1.08
CA LEU A 139 20.52 5.24 -1.71
C LEU A 139 19.77 5.42 -3.05
N ALA A 140 18.86 6.39 -3.11
CA ALA A 140 18.07 6.71 -4.30
C ALA A 140 18.90 7.25 -5.47
N GLN A 141 20.14 7.70 -5.23
CA GLN A 141 21.08 8.12 -6.30
C GLN A 141 21.63 6.93 -7.09
N ARG A 142 21.63 5.72 -6.53
CA ARG A 142 22.24 4.51 -7.14
C ARG A 142 21.25 3.39 -7.43
N THR A 143 20.06 3.45 -6.89
CA THR A 143 19.02 2.44 -7.11
C THR A 143 17.62 3.03 -6.95
N PHE A 144 16.60 2.34 -7.47
CA PHE A 144 15.22 2.76 -7.28
C PHE A 144 14.80 2.58 -5.81
N VAL A 145 14.23 3.63 -5.22
CA VAL A 145 13.66 3.61 -3.87
C VAL A 145 12.26 4.20 -3.92
N LEU A 146 11.29 3.50 -3.35
CA LEU A 146 9.92 3.96 -3.13
C LEU A 146 9.56 3.74 -1.67
N VAL A 147 9.14 4.80 -0.98
CA VAL A 147 8.62 4.70 0.40
C VAL A 147 7.10 4.71 0.36
N GLU A 148 6.46 3.70 0.93
CA GLU A 148 5.00 3.57 1.00
C GLU A 148 4.52 3.76 2.44
N TYR A 149 3.76 4.81 2.68
CA TYR A 149 3.19 5.11 4.00
C TYR A 149 1.78 4.53 4.14
N GLY A 150 1.56 3.75 5.21
CA GLY A 150 0.23 3.41 5.65
C GLY A 150 -0.44 4.65 6.27
N ILE A 151 -1.10 5.46 5.49
CA ILE A 151 -1.92 6.60 5.94
C ILE A 151 -3.23 6.07 6.53
N GLU A 152 -3.87 5.16 5.83
CA GLU A 152 -5.09 4.42 6.09
C GLU A 152 -6.36 5.28 6.02
N SER A 153 -6.36 6.48 6.61
CA SER A 153 -7.43 7.48 6.57
C SER A 153 -6.86 8.89 6.68
N CYS A 154 -7.57 9.89 6.12
CA CYS A 154 -7.29 11.31 6.33
C CYS A 154 -8.12 11.91 7.48
N ASN A 155 -8.86 11.10 8.23
CA ASN A 155 -9.74 11.51 9.31
C ASN A 155 -9.16 11.08 10.67
N ASP A 156 -8.82 12.04 11.53
CA ASP A 156 -8.21 11.75 12.83
C ASP A 156 -9.14 11.00 13.78
N ALA A 157 -10.47 11.21 13.70
CA ALA A 157 -11.42 10.43 14.47
C ALA A 157 -11.41 8.95 14.04
N THR A 158 -11.32 8.67 12.73
CA THR A 158 -11.14 7.32 12.21
C THR A 158 -9.81 6.72 12.63
N LEU A 159 -8.70 7.48 12.51
CA LEU A 159 -7.37 7.02 12.93
C LEU A 159 -7.34 6.65 14.42
N LEU A 160 -7.99 7.45 15.27
CA LEU A 160 -8.17 7.14 16.69
C LEU A 160 -9.01 5.87 16.89
N ARG A 161 -10.15 5.76 16.19
CA ARG A 161 -11.08 4.62 16.26
C ARG A 161 -10.40 3.30 15.91
N ILE A 162 -9.52 3.30 14.91
CA ILE A 162 -8.78 2.10 14.48
C ILE A 162 -7.48 1.88 15.26
N ASN A 163 -7.22 2.64 16.31
CA ASN A 163 -5.99 2.60 17.11
C ASN A 163 -4.73 2.74 16.23
N ARG A 164 -4.73 3.73 15.32
CA ARG A 164 -3.59 3.92 14.39
C ARG A 164 -2.33 4.42 15.10
N GLY A 165 -2.49 5.21 16.18
CA GLY A 165 -1.40 5.71 17.03
C GLY A 165 -0.60 6.87 16.44
N HIS A 166 -1.08 7.48 15.37
CA HIS A 166 -0.66 8.79 14.83
C HIS A 166 -1.86 9.47 14.17
N ASP A 167 -1.79 10.78 13.98
CA ASP A 167 -2.76 11.62 13.29
C ASP A 167 -2.43 11.81 11.81
N TYR A 168 -3.33 12.45 11.07
CA TYR A 168 -3.14 12.73 9.65
C TYR A 168 -2.01 13.77 9.42
N ALA A 169 -1.83 14.74 10.31
CA ALA A 169 -0.75 15.73 10.21
C ALA A 169 0.63 15.06 10.21
N THR A 170 0.84 14.02 11.03
CA THR A 170 2.06 13.21 11.02
C THR A 170 2.29 12.53 9.65
N ALA A 171 1.22 12.06 9.00
CA ALA A 171 1.34 11.48 7.67
C ALA A 171 1.71 12.52 6.61
N VAL A 172 1.12 13.72 6.66
CA VAL A 172 1.43 14.85 5.78
C VAL A 172 2.90 15.25 5.91
N ASP A 173 3.41 15.41 7.14
CA ASP A 173 4.81 15.74 7.40
C ASP A 173 5.77 14.70 6.81
N ALA A 174 5.53 13.42 7.06
CA ALA A 174 6.39 12.34 6.56
C ALA A 174 6.41 12.29 5.03
N VAL A 175 5.26 12.43 4.38
CA VAL A 175 5.14 12.49 2.91
C VAL A 175 5.92 13.67 2.35
N GLN A 176 5.76 14.87 2.92
CA GLN A 176 6.43 16.08 2.46
C GLN A 176 7.95 15.98 2.62
N ARG A 177 8.45 15.57 3.80
CA ARG A 177 9.89 15.41 4.06
C ARG A 177 10.54 14.37 3.14
N THR A 178 9.83 13.29 2.81
CA THR A 178 10.33 12.27 1.90
C THR A 178 10.38 12.78 0.46
N ALA A 179 9.31 13.42 -0.02
CA ALA A 179 9.24 13.99 -1.36
C ALA A 179 10.26 15.13 -1.57
N GLN A 180 10.52 15.97 -0.57
CA GLN A 180 11.54 17.02 -0.61
C GLN A 180 12.95 16.48 -0.84
N ARG A 181 13.21 15.22 -0.50
CA ARG A 181 14.47 14.52 -0.79
C ARG A 181 14.52 13.86 -2.16
N GLY A 182 13.49 14.07 -2.99
CA GLY A 182 13.40 13.47 -4.32
C GLY A 182 13.06 11.98 -4.32
N ILE A 183 12.63 11.43 -3.17
CA ILE A 183 12.25 10.04 -3.05
C ILE A 183 10.77 9.89 -3.44
N PRO A 184 10.41 9.01 -4.39
CA PRO A 184 9.03 8.66 -4.69
C PRO A 184 8.26 8.22 -3.44
N VAL A 185 7.03 8.73 -3.27
CA VAL A 185 6.18 8.44 -2.10
C VAL A 185 4.90 7.74 -2.52
N GLY A 186 4.64 6.60 -1.91
CA GLY A 186 3.36 5.90 -1.99
C GLY A 186 2.51 6.08 -0.74
N ALA A 187 1.21 5.98 -0.91
CA ALA A 187 0.26 5.94 0.20
C ALA A 187 -0.61 4.69 0.13
N HIS A 188 -0.95 4.16 1.31
CA HIS A 188 -2.00 3.14 1.46
C HIS A 188 -3.18 3.76 2.19
N ILE A 189 -4.40 3.47 1.72
CA ILE A 189 -5.65 3.85 2.35
C ILE A 189 -6.60 2.66 2.42
N ILE A 190 -7.48 2.68 3.41
CA ILE A 190 -8.53 1.67 3.58
C ILE A 190 -9.89 2.35 3.41
N LEU A 191 -10.68 1.91 2.44
CA LEU A 191 -12.04 2.37 2.20
C LEU A 191 -13.03 1.54 3.02
N GLY A 192 -14.00 2.18 3.65
CA GLY A 192 -15.03 1.54 4.47
C GLY A 192 -14.63 1.33 5.92
N LEU A 193 -13.69 2.11 6.44
CA LEU A 193 -13.38 2.12 7.87
C LEU A 193 -14.59 2.59 8.69
N PRO A 194 -14.79 2.05 9.92
CA PRO A 194 -15.92 2.45 10.76
C PRO A 194 -15.93 3.95 11.04
N GLY A 195 -17.09 4.57 10.83
CA GLY A 195 -17.30 6.01 11.00
C GLY A 195 -17.09 6.84 9.74
N GLU A 196 -16.67 6.25 8.62
CA GLU A 196 -16.52 6.93 7.34
C GLU A 196 -17.70 6.67 6.43
N ASP A 197 -18.37 7.73 6.04
CA ASP A 197 -19.39 7.72 5.00
C ASP A 197 -18.78 7.97 3.60
N ARG A 198 -19.62 7.92 2.56
CA ARG A 198 -19.19 8.19 1.19
C ARG A 198 -18.64 9.60 1.00
N GLY A 199 -19.17 10.60 1.72
CA GLY A 199 -18.69 11.99 1.67
C GLY A 199 -17.25 12.08 2.19
N GLU A 200 -16.98 11.43 3.31
CA GLU A 200 -15.64 11.35 3.89
C GLU A 200 -14.66 10.64 2.97
N VAL A 201 -15.06 9.51 2.37
CA VAL A 201 -14.22 8.79 1.39
C VAL A 201 -13.87 9.70 0.19
N MET A 202 -14.83 10.47 -0.34
CA MET A 202 -14.55 11.40 -1.45
C MET A 202 -13.65 12.57 -1.01
N ARG A 203 -13.81 13.09 0.22
CA ARG A 203 -12.93 14.11 0.80
C ARG A 203 -11.47 13.64 0.84
N GLN A 204 -11.24 12.38 1.20
CA GLN A 204 -9.89 11.80 1.23
C GLN A 204 -9.20 11.83 -0.14
N ALA A 205 -9.93 11.61 -1.25
CA ALA A 205 -9.36 11.72 -2.60
C ALA A 205 -8.80 13.12 -2.87
N VAL A 206 -9.52 14.17 -2.42
CA VAL A 206 -9.09 15.56 -2.54
C VAL A 206 -7.89 15.85 -1.64
N GLU A 207 -7.91 15.41 -0.38
CA GLU A 207 -6.81 15.63 0.56
C GLU A 207 -5.52 14.96 0.10
N LEU A 208 -5.59 13.71 -0.37
CA LEU A 208 -4.41 13.00 -0.88
C LEU A 208 -3.87 13.61 -2.18
N SER A 209 -4.74 14.21 -2.99
CA SER A 209 -4.32 14.90 -4.21
C SER A 209 -3.48 16.16 -3.95
N ARG A 210 -3.56 16.73 -2.75
CA ARG A 210 -2.73 17.88 -2.32
C ARG A 210 -1.33 17.48 -1.90
N LEU A 211 -1.12 16.19 -1.61
CA LEU A 211 0.18 15.67 -1.19
C LEU A 211 1.06 15.32 -2.40
N PRO A 212 2.38 15.43 -2.29
CA PRO A 212 3.31 15.06 -3.34
C PRO A 212 3.46 13.52 -3.47
N LEU A 213 2.31 12.84 -3.62
CA LEU A 213 2.27 11.40 -3.80
C LEU A 213 2.64 11.01 -5.23
N THR A 214 3.44 9.96 -5.35
CA THR A 214 3.75 9.28 -6.61
C THR A 214 2.78 8.12 -6.84
N THR A 215 2.51 7.30 -5.82
CA THR A 215 1.65 6.12 -5.96
C THR A 215 0.58 6.07 -4.87
N LEU A 216 -0.53 5.38 -5.17
CA LEU A 216 -1.61 5.13 -4.23
C LEU A 216 -2.08 3.68 -4.34
N LYS A 217 -2.21 3.02 -3.18
CA LYS A 217 -2.88 1.74 -3.02
C LYS A 217 -4.19 1.93 -2.27
N MET A 218 -5.27 1.52 -2.86
CA MET A 218 -6.57 1.45 -2.19
C MET A 218 -6.82 0.02 -1.73
N HIS A 219 -7.34 -0.12 -0.54
CA HIS A 219 -7.78 -1.37 0.05
C HIS A 219 -9.23 -1.20 0.50
N GLN A 220 -10.10 -2.18 0.24
CA GLN A 220 -11.35 -2.27 0.98
C GLN A 220 -11.06 -2.72 2.40
N LEU A 221 -11.86 -2.29 3.36
CA LEU A 221 -11.84 -2.89 4.69
C LEU A 221 -12.09 -4.39 4.58
N GLN A 222 -11.21 -5.19 5.17
CA GLN A 222 -11.38 -6.63 5.35
C GLN A 222 -11.40 -6.95 6.85
N LEU A 223 -12.40 -7.71 7.26
CA LEU A 223 -12.46 -8.27 8.60
C LEU A 223 -11.68 -9.57 8.62
N ILE A 224 -10.61 -9.58 9.39
CA ILE A 224 -9.64 -10.69 9.43
C ILE A 224 -9.70 -11.39 10.79
N ARG A 225 -9.75 -12.71 10.79
CA ARG A 225 -9.74 -13.53 12.01
C ARG A 225 -8.57 -13.17 12.92
N GLY A 226 -8.81 -13.15 14.22
CA GLY A 226 -7.79 -12.83 15.22
C GLY A 226 -7.45 -11.34 15.30
N THR A 227 -8.26 -10.45 14.73
CA THR A 227 -8.15 -9.01 14.92
C THR A 227 -9.23 -8.51 15.88
N ARG A 228 -8.91 -7.46 16.62
CA ARG A 228 -9.88 -6.79 17.50
C ARG A 228 -11.10 -6.29 16.70
N MET A 229 -10.92 -5.81 15.49
CA MET A 229 -12.00 -5.33 14.64
C MET A 229 -12.98 -6.47 14.26
N ALA A 230 -12.48 -7.71 14.07
CA ALA A 230 -13.34 -8.86 13.84
C ALA A 230 -14.18 -9.23 15.10
N GLU A 231 -13.61 -9.06 16.29
CA GLU A 231 -14.33 -9.24 17.56
C GLU A 231 -15.42 -8.17 17.75
N GLU A 232 -15.11 -6.91 17.44
CA GLU A 232 -16.06 -5.80 17.48
C GLU A 232 -17.21 -6.02 16.48
N TYR A 233 -16.89 -6.45 15.26
CA TYR A 233 -17.91 -6.80 14.26
C TYR A 233 -18.84 -7.93 14.73
N ALA A 234 -18.29 -8.96 15.38
CA ALA A 234 -19.12 -10.06 15.89
C ALA A 234 -20.11 -9.60 16.97
N GLN A 235 -19.75 -8.56 17.74
CA GLN A 235 -20.61 -7.99 18.80
C GLN A 235 -21.62 -6.99 18.24
N SER A 236 -21.24 -6.17 17.26
CA SER A 236 -22.04 -5.07 16.72
C SER A 236 -21.88 -4.96 15.20
N PRO A 237 -22.43 -5.91 14.39
CA PRO A 237 -22.28 -5.87 12.94
C PRO A 237 -22.82 -4.60 12.28
N ALA A 238 -23.84 -3.98 12.90
CA ALA A 238 -24.50 -2.77 12.39
C ALA A 238 -23.57 -1.53 12.38
N ASP A 239 -22.48 -1.54 13.15
CA ASP A 239 -21.51 -0.46 13.20
C ASP A 239 -20.53 -0.47 12.02
N PHE A 240 -20.63 -1.49 11.17
CA PHE A 240 -19.73 -1.69 10.04
C PHE A 240 -20.48 -1.66 8.70
N HIS A 241 -20.05 -0.77 7.84
CA HIS A 241 -20.54 -0.72 6.47
C HIS A 241 -19.55 -1.43 5.54
N LEU A 242 -19.71 -2.74 5.39
CA LEU A 242 -18.89 -3.52 4.46
C LEU A 242 -19.43 -3.38 3.04
N PHE A 243 -18.55 -3.01 2.10
CA PHE A 243 -18.95 -2.83 0.71
C PHE A 243 -19.45 -4.13 0.07
N ALA A 244 -20.63 -4.07 -0.58
CA ALA A 244 -20.93 -4.97 -1.66
C ALA A 244 -20.01 -4.68 -2.87
N LEU A 245 -19.80 -5.67 -3.73
CA LEU A 245 -18.84 -5.53 -4.85
C LEU A 245 -19.17 -4.35 -5.76
N ASP A 246 -20.41 -4.21 -6.17
CA ASP A 246 -20.83 -3.17 -7.12
C ASP A 246 -20.75 -1.78 -6.48
N ASP A 247 -21.10 -1.64 -5.18
CA ASP A 247 -20.94 -0.39 -4.42
C ASP A 247 -19.48 0.00 -4.29
N TYR A 248 -18.59 -0.98 -4.10
CA TYR A 248 -17.15 -0.73 -4.07
C TYR A 248 -16.64 -0.23 -5.42
N VAL A 249 -17.05 -0.86 -6.52
CA VAL A 249 -16.69 -0.44 -7.88
C VAL A 249 -17.13 1.01 -8.14
N GLU A 250 -18.38 1.37 -7.78
CA GLU A 250 -18.89 2.75 -7.91
C GLU A 250 -18.07 3.72 -7.06
N THR A 251 -17.78 3.35 -5.81
CA THR A 251 -17.00 4.19 -4.89
C THR A 251 -15.59 4.43 -5.41
N VAL A 252 -14.92 3.39 -5.91
CA VAL A 252 -13.58 3.50 -6.50
C VAL A 252 -13.59 4.40 -7.75
N VAL A 253 -14.58 4.27 -8.63
CA VAL A 253 -14.68 5.12 -9.82
C VAL A 253 -14.87 6.59 -9.42
N ASP A 254 -15.80 6.88 -8.48
CA ASP A 254 -16.01 8.24 -7.97
C ASP A 254 -14.75 8.82 -7.29
N TYR A 255 -14.00 7.97 -6.59
CA TYR A 255 -12.75 8.35 -5.95
C TYR A 255 -11.68 8.72 -6.97
N VAL A 256 -11.51 7.87 -8.00
CA VAL A 256 -10.52 8.05 -9.06
C VAL A 256 -10.80 9.30 -9.90
N GLU A 257 -12.09 9.63 -10.16
CA GLU A 257 -12.46 10.87 -10.84
C GLU A 257 -11.97 12.15 -10.13
N ARG A 258 -11.80 12.09 -8.80
CA ARG A 258 -11.38 13.23 -7.96
C ARG A 258 -9.88 13.27 -7.67
N LEU A 259 -9.17 12.18 -7.96
CA LEU A 259 -7.73 12.12 -7.74
C LEU A 259 -6.96 12.94 -8.77
N ARG A 260 -5.88 13.56 -8.33
CA ARG A 260 -4.89 14.19 -9.22
C ARG A 260 -4.43 13.21 -10.29
N PRO A 261 -4.42 13.59 -11.59
CA PRO A 261 -4.21 12.66 -12.71
C PRO A 261 -2.84 11.98 -12.74
N ASP A 262 -1.81 12.58 -12.13
CA ASP A 262 -0.43 12.06 -12.11
C ASP A 262 -0.17 11.02 -11.01
N ILE A 263 -1.07 10.87 -10.03
CA ILE A 263 -0.95 9.81 -9.03
C ILE A 263 -1.12 8.45 -9.70
N VAL A 264 -0.14 7.58 -9.50
CA VAL A 264 -0.14 6.22 -10.05
C VAL A 264 -0.94 5.29 -9.16
N LEU A 265 -1.95 4.62 -9.72
CA LEU A 265 -2.78 3.66 -8.99
C LEU A 265 -2.14 2.27 -9.07
N GLU A 266 -1.69 1.76 -7.93
CA GLU A 266 -1.01 0.47 -7.86
C GLU A 266 -1.98 -0.69 -7.60
N ARG A 267 -3.01 -0.45 -6.79
CA ARG A 267 -3.95 -1.50 -6.38
C ARG A 267 -5.29 -0.88 -6.00
N PHE A 268 -6.36 -1.61 -6.30
CA PHE A 268 -7.73 -1.22 -5.94
C PHE A 268 -8.35 -2.05 -4.81
N ALA A 269 -7.76 -3.19 -4.47
CA ALA A 269 -8.24 -4.02 -3.36
C ALA A 269 -7.13 -4.86 -2.76
N SER A 270 -7.29 -5.25 -1.49
CA SER A 270 -6.47 -6.26 -0.83
C SER A 270 -7.08 -7.64 -1.02
N GLN A 271 -6.23 -8.66 -1.03
CA GLN A 271 -6.63 -10.07 -0.97
C GLN A 271 -5.96 -10.70 0.23
N SER A 272 -6.76 -11.38 1.04
CA SER A 272 -6.29 -12.13 2.21
C SER A 272 -6.54 -13.62 2.01
N PRO A 273 -5.76 -14.50 2.68
CA PRO A 273 -6.03 -15.93 2.69
C PRO A 273 -7.48 -16.21 3.12
N LYS A 274 -8.14 -17.13 2.42
CA LYS A 274 -9.58 -17.44 2.66
C LYS A 274 -9.84 -17.90 4.09
N GLU A 275 -8.92 -18.63 4.67
CA GLU A 275 -9.01 -19.12 6.06
C GLU A 275 -8.98 -18.00 7.11
N LEU A 276 -8.39 -16.85 6.77
CA LEU A 276 -8.32 -15.68 7.64
C LEU A 276 -9.43 -14.65 7.35
N LEU A 277 -9.96 -14.61 6.13
CA LEU A 277 -10.97 -13.64 5.73
C LEU A 277 -12.34 -13.99 6.33
N ILE A 278 -12.95 -13.01 7.02
CA ILE A 278 -14.35 -13.12 7.49
C ILE A 278 -15.29 -12.45 6.47
N ALA A 279 -15.01 -11.17 6.12
CA ALA A 279 -15.82 -10.38 5.20
C ALA A 279 -15.07 -9.12 4.72
N PRO A 280 -15.43 -8.52 3.58
CA PRO A 280 -16.27 -9.11 2.53
C PRO A 280 -15.47 -10.12 1.69
N ASP A 281 -16.10 -11.21 1.29
CA ASP A 281 -15.56 -12.13 0.27
C ASP A 281 -16.37 -11.96 -1.03
N TRP A 282 -15.76 -11.34 -2.02
CA TRP A 282 -16.39 -11.14 -3.32
C TRP A 282 -16.11 -12.28 -4.30
N GLY A 283 -15.32 -13.28 -3.91
CA GLY A 283 -14.94 -14.41 -4.74
C GLY A 283 -14.12 -14.05 -5.98
N LEU A 284 -13.57 -12.84 -6.08
CA LEU A 284 -12.88 -12.32 -7.25
C LEU A 284 -11.37 -12.22 -7.03
N LYS A 285 -10.61 -12.41 -8.11
CA LYS A 285 -9.18 -12.07 -8.17
C LYS A 285 -9.00 -10.57 -8.48
N ASN A 286 -7.84 -10.01 -8.08
CA ASN A 286 -7.56 -8.58 -8.31
C ASN A 286 -7.74 -8.15 -9.77
N HIS A 287 -7.31 -8.96 -10.74
CA HIS A 287 -7.44 -8.59 -12.16
C HIS A 287 -8.92 -8.54 -12.62
N GLU A 288 -9.80 -9.38 -12.06
CA GLU A 288 -11.23 -9.37 -12.37
C GLU A 288 -11.90 -8.11 -11.81
N LEU A 289 -11.51 -7.68 -10.60
CA LEU A 289 -11.96 -6.40 -10.05
C LEU A 289 -11.49 -5.21 -10.90
N VAL A 290 -10.22 -5.21 -11.31
CA VAL A 290 -9.66 -4.18 -12.20
C VAL A 290 -10.47 -4.06 -13.50
N GLU A 291 -10.82 -5.20 -14.11
CA GLU A 291 -11.64 -5.19 -15.34
C GLU A 291 -13.07 -4.68 -15.09
N LYS A 292 -13.67 -4.96 -13.93
CA LYS A 292 -14.98 -4.38 -13.56
C LYS A 292 -14.89 -2.86 -13.40
N ILE A 293 -13.85 -2.35 -12.74
CA ILE A 293 -13.60 -0.91 -12.57
C ILE A 293 -13.42 -0.25 -13.94
N LYS A 294 -12.55 -0.79 -14.81
CA LYS A 294 -12.34 -0.27 -16.17
C LYS A 294 -13.63 -0.29 -17.01
N ARG A 295 -14.40 -1.37 -16.93
CA ARG A 295 -15.71 -1.47 -17.60
C ARG A 295 -16.63 -0.36 -17.10
N ARG A 296 -16.72 -0.15 -15.79
CA ARG A 296 -17.57 0.89 -15.22
C ARG A 296 -17.13 2.30 -15.60
N MET A 297 -15.81 2.56 -15.62
CA MET A 297 -15.27 3.83 -16.12
C MET A 297 -15.63 4.06 -17.61
N ARG A 298 -15.61 3.00 -18.43
CA ARG A 298 -16.04 3.06 -19.84
C ARG A 298 -17.52 3.38 -19.97
N GLU A 299 -18.37 2.70 -19.22
CA GLU A 299 -19.82 2.92 -19.22
C GLU A 299 -20.19 4.36 -18.82
N ARG A 300 -19.43 4.94 -17.88
CA ARG A 300 -19.64 6.33 -17.42
C ARG A 300 -18.90 7.36 -18.27
N ASP A 301 -18.18 6.97 -19.30
CA ASP A 301 -17.29 7.81 -20.11
C ASP A 301 -16.38 8.71 -19.24
N THR A 302 -15.71 8.10 -18.26
CA THR A 302 -14.93 8.81 -17.24
C THR A 302 -13.49 8.32 -17.14
N TRP A 303 -12.64 9.10 -16.46
CA TRP A 303 -11.21 8.85 -16.25
C TRP A 303 -10.72 9.49 -14.96
N GLN A 304 -9.51 9.12 -14.55
CA GLN A 304 -8.83 9.71 -13.40
C GLN A 304 -8.67 11.21 -13.56
N GLY A 305 -9.06 11.94 -12.53
CA GLY A 305 -8.94 13.39 -12.49
C GLY A 305 -10.00 14.16 -13.27
N ARG A 306 -11.04 13.51 -13.82
CA ARG A 306 -12.11 14.21 -14.53
C ARG A 306 -12.81 15.27 -13.66
N LEU A 307 -12.90 15.04 -12.36
CA LEU A 307 -13.51 15.94 -11.37
C LEU A 307 -12.46 16.56 -10.43
N TYR A 308 -11.18 16.39 -10.74
CA TYR A 308 -10.11 17.04 -10.00
C TYR A 308 -10.10 18.55 -10.35
N ASN A 309 -10.37 19.37 -9.34
CA ASN A 309 -10.27 20.83 -9.44
C ASN A 309 -9.09 21.27 -8.58
N VAL A 310 -8.17 22.01 -9.20
CA VAL A 310 -7.01 22.61 -8.52
C VAL A 310 -7.46 23.73 -7.58
#